data_e93d4d94ccc681958b97492dcb86a8b8
#
_entry.id   e93d4d94ccc681958b97492dcb86a8b8
#
_cell.length_a   1.000
_cell.length_b   1.000
_cell.length_c   1.000
_cell.angle_alpha   90.00
_cell.angle_beta   90.00
_cell.angle_gamma   90.00
#
_symmetry.space_group_name_H-M   'P 1'
#
loop_
_entity.id
_entity.type
_entity.pdbx_description
1 polymer ?
#
loop_
_entity_poly.entity_id
_entity_poly.type
_entity_poly.pdbx_seq_one_letter_code
_entity_poly.pdbx_strand_id
1 'polypeptide(L)'
;MLTRRQFTFAGAAAFGAARTGFAAEVGDDGLHKQPWFLDTFLELGDDLAAAADNGRHLMILYEQNGCPYCRELHEVNFARSELSDYIKAHYDVIQLDMFGAREVLDFDGQALEERDLAAKWGVNFTPTTILMHNSNAGAVSVSEAQ
;
A
#
# COMPACT_ATOMS: atom_id res chain seq x y z
N MET A 1 7.56 12.61 -72.57
CA MET A 1 7.06 11.52 -71.74
C MET A 1 7.70 11.66 -70.33
N LEU A 2 6.94 12.17 -69.42
CA LEU A 2 7.40 12.47 -68.03
C LEU A 2 6.89 11.39 -67.09
N THR A 3 7.78 10.61 -66.55
CA THR A 3 7.46 9.60 -65.51
C THR A 3 7.54 10.21 -64.12
N ARG A 4 6.39 10.29 -63.44
CA ARG A 4 6.26 10.72 -62.07
C ARG A 4 6.85 9.64 -61.13
N ARG A 5 7.94 9.97 -60.44
CA ARG A 5 8.43 9.18 -59.28
C ARG A 5 7.58 9.51 -58.07
N GLN A 6 6.84 8.53 -57.59
CA GLN A 6 6.16 8.61 -56.29
C GLN A 6 7.17 8.33 -55.19
N PHE A 7 7.39 9.34 -54.33
CA PHE A 7 8.11 9.17 -53.06
C PHE A 7 7.11 8.74 -52.00
N THR A 8 7.19 7.49 -51.58
CA THR A 8 6.48 6.99 -50.39
C THR A 8 7.33 7.32 -49.15
N PHE A 9 6.88 8.29 -48.36
CA PHE A 9 7.41 8.50 -47.01
C PHE A 9 6.84 7.43 -46.10
N ALA A 10 7.67 6.47 -45.67
CA ALA A 10 7.36 5.59 -44.58
C ALA A 10 7.60 6.33 -43.27
N GLY A 11 6.51 6.84 -42.65
CA GLY A 11 6.55 7.41 -41.33
C GLY A 11 6.67 6.30 -40.28
N ALA A 12 7.82 6.17 -39.66
CA ALA A 12 7.98 5.34 -38.48
C ALA A 12 7.31 6.05 -37.30
N ALA A 13 6.12 5.60 -36.91
CA ALA A 13 5.47 6.00 -35.65
C ALA A 13 6.21 5.33 -34.50
N ALA A 14 7.07 6.07 -33.83
CA ALA A 14 7.62 5.65 -32.55
C ALA A 14 6.49 5.70 -31.48
N PHE A 15 5.95 4.53 -31.15
CA PHE A 15 5.11 4.38 -29.99
C PHE A 15 5.98 4.57 -28.73
N GLY A 16 6.03 5.78 -28.23
CA GLY A 16 6.53 6.06 -26.89
C GLY A 16 5.60 5.40 -25.89
N ALA A 17 6.04 4.31 -25.26
CA ALA A 17 5.37 3.74 -24.10
C ALA A 17 5.41 4.79 -22.99
N ALA A 18 4.31 5.52 -22.81
CA ALA A 18 4.11 6.36 -21.64
C ALA A 18 4.11 5.43 -20.42
N ARG A 19 5.21 5.45 -19.66
CA ARG A 19 5.22 4.90 -18.30
C ARG A 19 4.30 5.79 -17.48
N THR A 20 3.06 5.38 -17.32
CA THR A 20 2.17 5.95 -16.33
C THR A 20 2.70 5.53 -14.96
N GLY A 21 3.64 6.30 -14.43
CA GLY A 21 3.96 6.25 -13.02
C GLY A 21 2.68 6.66 -12.29
N PHE A 22 2.08 5.76 -11.53
CA PHE A 22 1.00 6.11 -10.64
C PHE A 22 1.61 7.04 -9.57
N ALA A 23 1.32 8.34 -9.69
CA ALA A 23 1.60 9.26 -8.59
C ALA A 23 0.72 8.84 -7.41
N ALA A 24 1.30 8.81 -6.21
CA ALA A 24 0.52 8.58 -5.01
C ALA A 24 -0.56 9.66 -4.90
N GLU A 25 -1.80 9.24 -4.74
CA GLU A 25 -2.92 10.14 -4.53
C GLU A 25 -2.96 10.51 -3.04
N VAL A 26 -3.28 11.77 -2.73
CA VAL A 26 -3.48 12.21 -1.34
C VAL A 26 -4.98 12.17 -1.08
N GLY A 27 -5.39 11.38 -0.08
CA GLY A 27 -6.78 11.28 0.34
C GLY A 27 -7.25 12.52 1.10
N ASP A 28 -8.56 12.60 1.35
CA ASP A 28 -9.18 13.70 2.12
C ASP A 28 -8.67 13.76 3.57
N ASP A 29 -8.15 12.64 4.07
CA ASP A 29 -7.48 12.50 5.36
C ASP A 29 -6.04 13.05 5.37
N GLY A 30 -5.52 13.46 4.21
CA GLY A 30 -4.16 13.96 4.01
C GLY A 30 -3.09 12.86 3.96
N LEU A 31 -3.49 11.59 3.93
CA LEU A 31 -2.57 10.47 3.77
C LEU A 31 -2.30 10.20 2.29
N HIS A 32 -1.07 9.79 1.98
CA HIS A 32 -0.74 9.30 0.65
C HIS A 32 -1.33 7.91 0.46
N LYS A 33 -1.96 7.66 -0.68
CA LYS A 33 -2.66 6.40 -0.96
C LYS A 33 -2.11 5.71 -2.19
N GLN A 34 -2.13 4.40 -2.15
CA GLN A 34 -1.86 3.58 -3.33
C GLN A 34 -3.17 2.89 -3.76
N PRO A 35 -3.43 2.77 -5.08
CA PRO A 35 -4.67 2.18 -5.56
C PRO A 35 -4.83 0.68 -5.24
N TRP A 36 -3.78 0.06 -4.75
CA TRP A 36 -3.74 -1.35 -4.35
C TRP A 36 -3.81 -1.56 -2.83
N PHE A 37 -3.93 -0.49 -2.03
CA PHE A 37 -4.25 -0.61 -0.61
C PHE A 37 -5.71 -1.05 -0.47
N LEU A 38 -5.96 -1.89 0.53
CA LEU A 38 -7.30 -2.37 0.80
C LEU A 38 -8.06 -1.34 1.64
N ASP A 39 -9.31 -1.12 1.25
CA ASP A 39 -10.31 -0.43 2.04
C ASP A 39 -11.24 -1.49 2.65
N THR A 40 -11.09 -1.73 3.95
CA THR A 40 -11.82 -2.76 4.68
C THR A 40 -12.63 -2.14 5.81
N PHE A 41 -13.38 -2.94 6.53
CA PHE A 41 -14.06 -2.50 7.75
C PHE A 41 -13.14 -2.41 8.97
N LEU A 42 -11.83 -2.65 8.77
CA LEU A 42 -10.79 -2.63 9.81
C LEU A 42 -11.06 -3.64 10.94
N GLU A 43 -11.61 -4.79 10.61
CA GLU A 43 -11.69 -5.95 11.47
C GLU A 43 -10.44 -6.81 11.26
N LEU A 44 -9.36 -6.49 12.00
CA LEU A 44 -8.01 -6.98 11.68
C LEU A 44 -7.89 -8.51 11.71
N GLY A 45 -8.68 -9.18 12.55
CA GLY A 45 -8.74 -10.65 12.59
C GLY A 45 -9.28 -11.24 11.29
N ASP A 46 -10.37 -10.66 10.77
CA ASP A 46 -11.00 -11.08 9.52
C ASP A 46 -10.15 -10.70 8.31
N ASP A 47 -9.52 -9.53 8.34
CA ASP A 47 -8.59 -9.08 7.30
C ASP A 47 -7.37 -10.03 7.20
N LEU A 48 -6.82 -10.46 8.34
CA LEU A 48 -5.73 -11.43 8.37
C LEU A 48 -6.17 -12.81 7.84
N ALA A 49 -7.37 -13.26 8.22
CA ALA A 49 -7.92 -14.52 7.73
C ALA A 49 -8.15 -14.47 6.21
N ALA A 50 -8.71 -13.40 5.71
CA ALA A 50 -8.94 -13.19 4.28
C ALA A 50 -7.62 -13.16 3.48
N ALA A 51 -6.59 -12.49 3.99
CA ALA A 51 -5.26 -12.50 3.39
C ALA A 51 -4.69 -13.92 3.32
N ALA A 52 -4.80 -14.69 4.42
CA ALA A 52 -4.33 -16.07 4.49
C ALA A 52 -5.06 -17.01 3.53
N ASP A 53 -6.36 -16.87 3.37
CA ASP A 53 -7.18 -17.65 2.42
C ASP A 53 -6.74 -17.41 0.97
N ASN A 54 -6.21 -16.22 0.69
CA ASN A 54 -5.61 -15.86 -0.60
C ASN A 54 -4.12 -16.22 -0.72
N GLY A 55 -3.55 -16.88 0.28
CA GLY A 55 -2.13 -17.25 0.34
C GLY A 55 -1.20 -16.04 0.52
N ARG A 56 -1.71 -14.94 1.10
CA ARG A 56 -0.96 -13.71 1.38
C ARG A 56 -0.87 -13.44 2.88
N HIS A 57 -0.08 -12.48 3.23
CA HIS A 57 0.06 -11.96 4.60
C HIS A 57 -0.66 -10.61 4.72
N LEU A 58 -0.93 -10.17 5.93
CA LEU A 58 -1.46 -8.85 6.18
C LEU A 58 -0.31 -7.88 6.52
N MET A 59 -0.28 -6.73 5.84
CA MET A 59 0.61 -5.62 6.13
C MET A 59 -0.21 -4.44 6.64
N ILE A 60 0.10 -3.94 7.81
CA ILE A 60 -0.51 -2.74 8.36
C ILE A 60 0.51 -1.62 8.31
N LEU A 61 0.18 -0.56 7.59
CA LEU A 61 1.03 0.61 7.40
C LEU A 61 0.46 1.79 8.18
N TYR A 62 1.14 2.18 9.25
CA TYR A 62 0.81 3.41 9.98
C TYR A 62 1.50 4.61 9.35
N GLU A 63 0.70 5.62 9.04
CA GLU A 63 1.13 6.89 8.48
C GLU A 63 0.48 8.06 9.21
N GLN A 64 0.82 9.28 8.84
CA GLN A 64 0.20 10.51 9.35
C GLN A 64 0.19 11.60 8.30
N ASN A 65 -0.77 12.51 8.41
CA ASN A 65 -0.81 13.70 7.57
C ASN A 65 0.46 14.55 7.76
N GLY A 66 1.00 15.06 6.65
CA GLY A 66 2.18 15.93 6.66
C GLY A 66 3.51 15.22 6.93
N CYS A 67 3.56 13.90 6.85
CA CYS A 67 4.75 13.09 7.05
C CYS A 67 5.64 13.07 5.80
N PRO A 68 6.84 13.68 5.81
CA PRO A 68 7.72 13.70 4.63
C PRO A 68 8.23 12.29 4.24
N TYR A 69 8.52 11.45 5.23
CA TYR A 69 8.99 10.08 4.99
C TYR A 69 7.88 9.16 4.46
N CYS A 70 6.63 9.40 4.84
CA CYS A 70 5.49 8.70 4.26
C CYS A 70 5.34 9.07 2.78
N ARG A 71 5.46 10.35 2.44
CA ARG A 71 5.49 10.78 1.04
C ARG A 71 6.61 10.11 0.25
N GLU A 72 7.83 10.06 0.81
CA GLU A 72 8.98 9.42 0.16
C GLU A 72 8.73 7.91 -0.03
N LEU A 73 8.12 7.23 0.94
CA LEU A 73 7.72 5.83 0.82
C LEU A 73 6.82 5.61 -0.40
N HIS A 74 5.83 6.48 -0.59
CA HIS A 74 4.89 6.37 -1.72
C HIS A 74 5.50 6.78 -3.05
N GLU A 75 6.18 7.94 -3.10
CA GLU A 75 6.65 8.55 -4.35
C GLU A 75 7.95 7.90 -4.86
N VAL A 76 8.76 7.35 -3.98
CA VAL A 76 10.07 6.76 -4.33
C VAL A 76 10.05 5.23 -4.22
N ASN A 77 9.69 4.70 -3.05
CA ASN A 77 9.79 3.26 -2.81
C ASN A 77 8.67 2.48 -3.51
N PHE A 78 7.42 2.85 -3.32
CA PHE A 78 6.29 2.19 -3.98
C PHE A 78 6.17 2.51 -5.48
N ALA A 79 6.83 3.57 -5.96
CA ALA A 79 6.99 3.82 -7.39
C ALA A 79 7.93 2.82 -8.09
N ARG A 80 8.73 2.09 -7.33
CA ARG A 80 9.58 1.01 -7.86
C ARG A 80 8.73 -0.23 -8.09
N SER A 81 8.54 -0.59 -9.34
CA SER A 81 7.69 -1.73 -9.73
C SER A 81 8.13 -3.04 -9.06
N GLU A 82 9.44 -3.28 -8.93
CA GLU A 82 9.96 -4.48 -8.27
C GLU A 82 9.42 -4.63 -6.84
N LEU A 83 9.41 -3.53 -6.06
CA LEU A 83 8.94 -3.55 -4.68
C LEU A 83 7.42 -3.62 -4.62
N SER A 84 6.73 -2.76 -5.36
CA SER A 84 5.26 -2.73 -5.34
C SER A 84 4.64 -4.02 -5.87
N ASP A 85 5.22 -4.64 -6.90
CA ASP A 85 4.74 -5.90 -7.43
C ASP A 85 4.99 -7.05 -6.45
N TYR A 86 6.12 -7.04 -5.76
CA TYR A 86 6.38 -8.01 -4.68
C TYR A 86 5.38 -7.88 -3.54
N ILE A 87 5.14 -6.65 -3.06
CA ILE A 87 4.18 -6.41 -1.98
C ILE A 87 2.78 -6.87 -2.41
N LYS A 88 2.30 -6.45 -3.57
CA LYS A 88 0.99 -6.85 -4.11
C LYS A 88 0.82 -8.35 -4.28
N ALA A 89 1.91 -9.07 -4.57
CA ALA A 89 1.88 -10.53 -4.71
C ALA A 89 1.80 -11.27 -3.38
N HIS A 90 2.33 -10.70 -2.29
CA HIS A 90 2.52 -11.42 -1.03
C HIS A 90 1.74 -10.82 0.15
N TYR A 91 1.25 -9.59 0.04
CA TYR A 91 0.60 -8.88 1.14
C TYR A 91 -0.71 -8.24 0.71
N ASP A 92 -1.69 -8.32 1.58
CA ASP A 92 -2.82 -7.40 1.62
C ASP A 92 -2.44 -6.23 2.53
N VAL A 93 -2.57 -4.99 2.03
CA VAL A 93 -2.07 -3.82 2.73
C VAL A 93 -3.22 -2.95 3.20
N ILE A 94 -3.27 -2.68 4.49
CA ILE A 94 -4.19 -1.77 5.15
C ILE A 94 -3.41 -0.56 5.67
N GLN A 95 -3.92 0.64 5.42
CA GLN A 95 -3.35 1.88 5.91
C GLN A 95 -4.14 2.39 7.11
N LEU A 96 -3.43 2.74 8.18
CA LEU A 96 -3.98 3.38 9.37
C LEU A 96 -3.31 4.74 9.61
N ASP A 97 -4.10 5.69 10.13
CA ASP A 97 -3.60 6.99 10.57
C ASP A 97 -3.17 6.92 12.05
N MET A 98 -1.92 7.26 12.33
CA MET A 98 -1.39 7.27 13.70
C MET A 98 -2.19 8.18 14.65
N PHE A 99 -2.86 9.20 14.10
CA PHE A 99 -3.70 10.15 14.85
C PHE A 99 -5.18 10.05 14.48
N GLY A 100 -5.55 9.01 13.71
CA GLY A 100 -6.89 8.79 13.21
C GLY A 100 -7.90 8.39 14.28
N ALA A 101 -9.17 8.52 13.92
CA ALA A 101 -10.30 8.23 14.78
C ALA A 101 -11.26 7.18 14.20
N ARG A 102 -10.87 6.50 13.09
CA ARG A 102 -11.66 5.37 12.60
C ARG A 102 -11.61 4.25 13.63
N GLU A 103 -12.74 3.56 13.81
CA GLU A 103 -12.79 2.39 14.67
C GLU A 103 -12.08 1.22 13.99
N VAL A 104 -11.24 0.54 14.75
CA VAL A 104 -10.51 -0.66 14.35
C VAL A 104 -10.79 -1.75 15.38
N LEU A 105 -11.20 -2.92 14.92
CA LEU A 105 -11.33 -4.10 15.77
C LEU A 105 -9.98 -4.83 15.81
N ASP A 106 -9.33 -4.79 16.96
CA ASP A 106 -8.03 -5.45 17.17
C ASP A 106 -8.16 -6.97 17.24
N PHE A 107 -7.05 -7.70 17.13
CA PHE A 107 -6.98 -9.16 17.18
C PHE A 107 -7.51 -9.78 18.49
N ASP A 108 -7.53 -9.03 19.58
CA ASP A 108 -8.09 -9.46 20.87
C ASP A 108 -9.58 -9.15 21.03
N GLY A 109 -10.23 -8.62 19.98
CA GLY A 109 -11.64 -8.25 19.96
C GLY A 109 -11.94 -6.87 20.57
N GLN A 110 -10.92 -6.07 20.89
CA GLN A 110 -11.10 -4.71 21.34
C GLN A 110 -11.38 -3.77 20.16
N ALA A 111 -12.48 -3.00 20.22
CA ALA A 111 -12.71 -1.88 19.31
C ALA A 111 -12.01 -0.63 19.85
N LEU A 112 -11.09 -0.09 19.06
CA LEU A 112 -10.26 1.06 19.43
C LEU A 112 -10.25 2.06 18.26
N GLU A 113 -10.03 3.34 18.57
CA GLU A 113 -9.68 4.27 17.51
C GLU A 113 -8.25 3.99 17.00
N GLU A 114 -7.96 4.33 15.74
CA GLU A 114 -6.64 4.12 15.12
C GLU A 114 -5.48 4.60 15.99
N ARG A 115 -5.64 5.80 16.58
CA ARG A 115 -4.64 6.41 17.48
C ARG A 115 -4.43 5.63 18.79
N ASP A 116 -5.50 5.06 19.32
CA ASP A 116 -5.44 4.28 20.57
C ASP A 116 -4.82 2.90 20.30
N LEU A 117 -5.11 2.32 19.14
CA LEU A 117 -4.46 1.11 18.69
C LEU A 117 -2.96 1.34 18.43
N ALA A 118 -2.59 2.47 17.80
CA ALA A 118 -1.19 2.86 17.62
C ALA A 118 -0.47 2.94 18.96
N ALA A 119 -1.08 3.59 19.96
CA ALA A 119 -0.54 3.67 21.31
C ALA A 119 -0.41 2.30 21.98
N LYS A 120 -1.43 1.44 21.85
CA LYS A 120 -1.43 0.08 22.39
C LYS A 120 -0.30 -0.77 21.81
N TRP A 121 -0.03 -0.63 20.52
CA TRP A 121 1.01 -1.37 19.80
C TRP A 121 2.40 -0.72 19.86
N GLY A 122 2.52 0.43 20.54
CA GLY A 122 3.79 1.14 20.69
C GLY A 122 4.29 1.80 19.41
N VAL A 123 3.39 2.13 18.49
CA VAL A 123 3.72 2.90 17.28
C VAL A 123 4.00 4.33 17.66
N ASN A 124 5.25 4.77 17.50
CA ASN A 124 5.72 6.08 17.98
C ASN A 124 6.20 7.01 16.84
N PHE A 125 6.28 6.50 15.63
CA PHE A 125 6.73 7.27 14.44
C PHE A 125 6.07 6.72 13.17
N THR A 126 6.14 7.48 12.10
CA THR A 126 5.64 7.10 10.79
C THR A 126 6.71 7.35 9.70
N PRO A 127 6.71 6.54 8.63
CA PRO A 127 5.88 5.36 8.45
C PRO A 127 6.34 4.19 9.33
N THR A 128 5.39 3.44 9.90
CA THR A 128 5.67 2.17 10.58
C THR A 128 4.93 1.06 9.86
N THR A 129 5.64 0.01 9.50
CA THR A 129 5.08 -1.18 8.85
C THR A 129 5.05 -2.35 9.81
N ILE A 130 3.89 -2.95 9.98
CA ILE A 130 3.68 -4.13 10.81
C ILE A 130 3.27 -5.28 9.90
N LEU A 131 4.03 -6.38 9.94
CA LEU A 131 3.77 -7.57 9.13
C LEU A 131 3.14 -8.65 10.00
N MET A 132 1.95 -9.10 9.61
CA MET A 132 1.21 -10.14 10.29
C MET A 132 1.25 -11.42 9.47
N HIS A 133 1.73 -12.49 10.08
CA HIS A 133 1.77 -13.81 9.49
C HIS A 133 0.73 -14.71 10.16
N ASN A 134 -0.09 -15.38 9.38
CA ASN A 134 -0.91 -16.45 9.91
C ASN A 134 -0.02 -17.67 10.14
N SER A 135 0.49 -17.82 11.36
CA SER A 135 1.07 -19.08 11.77
C SER A 135 -0.06 -20.02 12.18
N ASN A 136 -0.14 -21.21 11.60
CA ASN A 136 -1.12 -22.27 11.94
C ASN A 136 -1.09 -22.70 13.43
N ALA A 137 -0.45 -21.96 14.30
CA ALA A 137 -0.21 -22.22 15.71
C ALA A 137 -0.78 -21.15 16.65
N GLY A 138 -1.74 -20.33 16.23
CA GLY A 138 -2.45 -19.41 17.14
C GLY A 138 -1.60 -18.31 17.78
N ALA A 139 -0.38 -18.07 17.31
CA ALA A 139 0.46 -16.97 17.76
C ALA A 139 0.60 -15.95 16.61
N VAL A 140 0.10 -14.76 16.84
CA VAL A 140 0.39 -13.60 15.98
C VAL A 140 1.81 -13.15 16.29
N SER A 141 2.73 -13.28 15.33
CA SER A 141 4.07 -12.71 15.47
C SER A 141 4.14 -11.37 14.75
N VAL A 142 4.44 -10.32 15.50
CA VAL A 142 4.74 -9.00 14.96
C VAL A 142 6.23 -8.94 14.66
N SER A 143 6.62 -8.72 13.40
CA SER A 143 7.99 -8.40 13.05
C SER A 143 8.06 -6.92 12.63
N GLU A 144 8.74 -6.11 13.43
CA GLU A 144 9.12 -4.75 13.02
C GLU A 144 10.24 -4.84 11.98
N ALA A 145 10.00 -4.30 10.80
CA ALA A 145 11.07 -4.00 9.85
C ALA A 145 11.48 -2.52 10.07
N GLN A 146 12.66 -2.31 10.62
CA GLN A 146 13.30 -1.01 10.68
C GLN A 146 13.99 -0.69 9.35
#